data_bcae999a6b5af567163291497ea2600e
#
_entry.id   bcae999a6b5af567163291497ea2600e
#
_cell.length_a   1.000
_cell.length_b   1.000
_cell.length_c   1.000
_cell.angle_alpha   90.00
_cell.angle_beta   90.00
_cell.angle_gamma   90.00
#
_symmetry.space_group_name_H-M   'P 1'
#
loop_
_entity.id
_entity.type
_entity.pdbx_description
1 polymer ?
#
loop_
_entity_poly.entity_id
_entity_poly.type
_entity_poly.pdbx_seq_one_letter_code
_entity_poly.pdbx_strand_id
1 'polypeptide(L)'
;KGPRNVGGWLRGMKLKSYLKISTAALVIASASVGIGITPAFAQQSAEDQDRGIADIVVTATRREESVNKVPLAITALGGDTLSDLNITKFEKLIEYLPNVRAASRGPGASSIFIRGLSTDSPGLQIAGTAGAQPTVALYINDAPASLVGRNLDLYAVDLQRVEVLAGPQGTLFGASAMGGAVRYITNKPDTSAFGAGFNSSYAFTKGGEESVAGDAFINIPIIQDKLAVRAVFYTDRQGGYIDNIAGTFQMPFNGNVGVAGKLPTGNPLLVTRAIQSCQATATTAVPNCTGSLYRAPTRQTINNDAFVEDNYNDATYRGGRIALTWKVTDDWSVDLMHVRQELDTDGVFDFEPDVGDLKVTKFNDNSLRDRVSLSTWGVNGRLGALDLIYTGSFLKHNATQVADYAGYSNIGLYLPYYECDRGVYYTAAYNGNIGNTCYAPNKTYQVRNRTERMTHELRLTTPVDKRLRGTFGLFYDDNKLFDNTDWSY
;
A
#
# COMPACT_ATOMS: atom_id res chain seq x y z
N LYS A 1 -56.26 -8.80 -6.81
CA LYS A 1 -55.97 -7.55 -6.05
C LYS A 1 -54.82 -7.85 -5.11
N GLY A 2 -53.60 -7.59 -5.52
CA GLY A 2 -52.41 -7.69 -4.71
C GLY A 2 -51.61 -6.39 -4.86
N PRO A 3 -50.91 -5.96 -3.85
CA PRO A 3 -50.30 -4.61 -3.83
C PRO A 3 -49.07 -4.56 -4.73
N ARG A 4 -49.00 -3.48 -5.50
CA ARG A 4 -47.87 -3.09 -6.31
C ARG A 4 -46.72 -2.69 -5.39
N ASN A 5 -45.60 -3.37 -5.51
CA ASN A 5 -44.32 -2.93 -4.92
C ASN A 5 -43.68 -1.90 -5.85
N VAL A 6 -43.72 -0.65 -5.45
CA VAL A 6 -42.99 0.45 -6.07
C VAL A 6 -41.72 0.62 -5.28
N GLY A 7 -40.68 -0.07 -5.68
CA GLY A 7 -39.33 0.05 -5.16
C GLY A 7 -38.38 0.18 -6.34
N GLY A 8 -38.41 1.31 -7.01
CA GLY A 8 -37.55 1.59 -8.13
C GLY A 8 -36.74 2.85 -7.93
N TRP A 9 -35.44 2.73 -8.19
CA TRP A 9 -34.59 3.78 -8.69
C TRP A 9 -34.18 4.92 -7.71
N LEU A 10 -33.17 4.63 -6.93
CA LEU A 10 -32.12 5.61 -6.63
C LEU A 10 -30.77 4.90 -6.78
N ARG A 11 -30.36 4.63 -8.01
CA ARG A 11 -28.95 4.49 -8.35
C ARG A 11 -28.34 5.87 -8.18
N GLY A 12 -27.48 5.99 -7.16
CA GLY A 12 -26.74 7.19 -6.91
C GLY A 12 -25.89 7.57 -8.12
N MET A 13 -26.27 8.62 -8.80
CA MET A 13 -25.33 9.39 -9.60
C MET A 13 -24.18 9.77 -8.69
N LYS A 14 -22.98 9.19 -8.94
CA LYS A 14 -21.73 9.75 -8.43
C LYS A 14 -21.62 11.16 -9.03
N LEU A 15 -22.09 12.16 -8.31
CA LEU A 15 -21.75 13.54 -8.58
C LEU A 15 -20.26 13.65 -8.25
N LYS A 16 -19.40 13.44 -9.24
CA LYS A 16 -18.02 13.95 -9.18
C LYS A 16 -18.18 15.47 -9.11
N SER A 17 -18.20 16.02 -7.91
CA SER A 17 -18.10 17.45 -7.73
C SER A 17 -16.69 17.84 -8.18
N TYR A 18 -16.59 18.22 -9.44
CA TYR A 18 -15.48 19.02 -9.92
C TYR A 18 -15.52 20.34 -9.16
N LEU A 19 -14.90 20.36 -8.00
CA LEU A 19 -14.49 21.61 -7.43
C LEU A 19 -13.36 22.12 -8.34
N LYS A 20 -13.73 22.77 -9.43
CA LYS A 20 -12.81 23.62 -10.16
C LYS A 20 -12.36 24.67 -9.16
N ILE A 21 -11.26 24.39 -8.48
CA ILE A 21 -10.50 25.45 -7.84
C ILE A 21 -9.92 26.24 -9.00
N SER A 22 -10.73 27.21 -9.47
CA SER A 22 -10.18 28.28 -10.26
C SER A 22 -9.01 28.83 -9.44
N THR A 23 -7.89 28.96 -10.09
CA THR A 23 -6.70 29.69 -9.64
C THR A 23 -7.12 31.10 -9.21
N ALA A 24 -7.71 31.22 -8.03
CA ALA A 24 -7.73 32.47 -7.30
C ALA A 24 -6.32 32.63 -6.76
N ALA A 25 -5.53 33.41 -7.47
CA ALA A 25 -4.29 33.95 -6.97
C ALA A 25 -4.55 34.42 -5.54
N LEU A 26 -3.89 33.76 -4.59
CA LEU A 26 -3.84 34.22 -3.21
C LEU A 26 -2.94 35.46 -3.21
N VAL A 27 -3.51 36.60 -3.58
CA VAL A 27 -2.93 37.89 -3.31
C VAL A 27 -3.05 38.06 -1.80
N ILE A 28 -2.00 37.74 -1.11
CA ILE A 28 -1.81 38.14 0.28
C ILE A 28 -1.65 39.66 0.23
N ALA A 29 -2.75 40.37 0.48
CA ALA A 29 -2.70 41.77 0.77
C ALA A 29 -1.88 41.95 2.05
N SER A 30 -0.62 42.37 1.87
CA SER A 30 0.24 42.83 2.93
C SER A 30 -0.37 44.11 3.56
N ALA A 31 -1.11 43.92 4.64
CA ALA A 31 -1.39 45.01 5.55
C ALA A 31 -0.05 45.32 6.25
N SER A 32 0.58 46.40 5.78
CA SER A 32 1.77 46.99 6.38
C SER A 32 1.40 47.62 7.73
N VAL A 33 1.54 46.81 8.78
CA VAL A 33 1.77 47.35 10.12
C VAL A 33 3.28 47.51 10.27
N GLY A 34 3.74 48.75 10.27
CA GLY A 34 5.15 49.09 10.40
C GLY A 34 5.68 48.76 11.79
N ILE A 35 6.24 47.56 11.89
CA ILE A 35 7.21 47.22 12.91
C ILE A 35 8.50 46.97 12.13
N GLY A 36 9.48 47.85 12.28
CA GLY A 36 10.79 47.76 11.65
C GLY A 36 11.55 46.52 12.12
N ILE A 37 11.31 45.41 11.43
CA ILE A 37 12.19 44.25 11.52
C ILE A 37 13.17 44.38 10.36
N THR A 38 14.34 44.93 10.62
CA THR A 38 15.47 44.78 9.71
C THR A 38 15.75 43.29 9.56
N PRO A 39 15.77 42.71 8.33
CA PRO A 39 16.25 41.35 8.16
C PRO A 39 17.74 41.36 8.49
N ALA A 40 18.09 40.85 9.66
CA ALA A 40 19.48 40.47 9.93
C ALA A 40 19.74 39.26 9.00
N PHE A 41 20.34 39.55 7.83
CA PHE A 41 21.05 38.49 7.12
C PHE A 41 22.20 38.10 8.06
N ALA A 42 22.01 37.00 8.79
CA ALA A 42 23.11 36.34 9.44
C ALA A 42 24.00 35.86 8.31
N GLN A 43 25.09 36.61 8.12
CA GLN A 43 26.22 36.20 7.33
C GLN A 43 26.82 35.01 8.08
N GLN A 44 26.36 33.81 7.73
CA GLN A 44 26.94 32.59 8.20
C GLN A 44 28.34 32.57 7.63
N SER A 45 29.33 32.88 8.50
CA SER A 45 30.72 32.69 8.19
C SER A 45 30.87 31.24 7.70
N ALA A 46 31.30 31.12 6.45
CA ALA A 46 31.76 29.85 5.93
C ALA A 46 33.00 29.44 6.69
N GLU A 47 32.87 28.86 7.86
CA GLU A 47 33.83 27.93 8.36
C GLU A 47 33.79 26.75 7.40
N ASP A 48 34.92 26.53 6.77
CA ASP A 48 35.26 25.36 5.98
C ASP A 48 35.11 24.12 6.88
N GLN A 49 33.88 23.71 7.11
CA GLN A 49 33.62 22.40 7.72
C GLN A 49 34.10 21.39 6.69
N ASP A 50 35.22 20.77 7.03
CA ASP A 50 35.64 19.50 6.49
C ASP A 50 34.35 18.63 6.31
N ARG A 51 33.82 18.58 5.10
CA ARG A 51 32.64 17.76 4.75
C ARG A 51 33.06 16.31 4.67
N GLY A 52 33.59 15.81 5.78
CA GLY A 52 33.64 14.40 6.05
C GLY A 52 32.20 13.89 5.95
N ILE A 53 32.00 12.77 5.29
CA ILE A 53 30.69 12.08 5.20
C ILE A 53 30.15 12.03 6.62
N ALA A 54 29.05 12.74 6.89
CA ALA A 54 28.45 12.80 8.22
C ALA A 54 28.19 11.37 8.68
N ASP A 55 28.74 11.01 9.84
CA ASP A 55 28.62 9.65 10.37
C ASP A 55 27.15 9.39 10.74
N ILE A 56 26.47 8.53 9.96
CA ILE A 56 25.07 8.23 10.19
C ILE A 56 24.96 7.32 11.40
N VAL A 57 24.34 7.81 12.46
CA VAL A 57 24.00 7.02 13.64
C VAL A 57 22.75 6.20 13.34
N VAL A 58 22.83 4.91 13.59
CA VAL A 58 21.73 3.94 13.38
C VAL A 58 21.36 3.22 14.68
N THR A 59 20.16 2.66 14.71
CA THR A 59 19.64 1.90 15.86
C THR A 59 19.35 0.43 15.50
N ALA A 60 20.08 -0.08 14.53
CA ALA A 60 19.90 -1.43 13.98
C ALA A 60 20.13 -2.56 15.01
N THR A 61 21.06 -2.33 15.94
CA THR A 61 21.34 -3.26 17.05
C THR A 61 20.49 -3.00 18.29
N ARG A 62 19.43 -2.19 18.15
CA ARG A 62 18.61 -1.66 19.25
C ARG A 62 19.41 -0.74 20.21
N ARG A 63 20.53 -0.21 19.74
CA ARG A 63 21.40 0.79 20.38
C ARG A 63 21.83 1.81 19.34
N GLU A 64 22.13 3.01 19.78
CA GLU A 64 22.70 4.04 18.91
C GLU A 64 24.17 3.74 18.66
N GLU A 65 24.52 3.46 17.42
CA GLU A 65 25.87 3.17 16.97
C GLU A 65 26.09 3.80 15.59
N SER A 66 27.33 4.19 15.28
CA SER A 66 27.70 4.61 13.93
C SER A 66 27.47 3.46 12.95
N VAL A 67 26.89 3.74 11.78
CA VAL A 67 26.67 2.76 10.72
C VAL A 67 27.93 1.99 10.36
N ASN A 68 29.10 2.65 10.43
CA ASN A 68 30.41 2.06 10.13
C ASN A 68 30.91 1.08 11.21
N LYS A 69 30.29 1.06 12.39
CA LYS A 69 30.66 0.20 13.51
C LYS A 69 29.70 -0.96 13.73
N VAL A 70 28.58 -0.97 13.05
CA VAL A 70 27.57 -2.01 13.18
C VAL A 70 28.01 -3.25 12.39
N PRO A 71 28.13 -4.45 12.99
CA PRO A 71 28.54 -5.66 12.30
C PRO A 71 27.39 -6.33 11.54
N LEU A 72 26.57 -5.57 10.85
CA LEU A 72 25.41 -6.00 10.08
C LEU A 72 25.42 -5.37 8.69
N ALA A 73 24.83 -6.04 7.71
CA ALA A 73 24.58 -5.45 6.40
C ALA A 73 23.42 -4.45 6.51
N ILE A 74 23.75 -3.19 6.71
CA ILE A 74 22.79 -2.09 6.86
C ILE A 74 23.02 -1.03 5.79
N THR A 75 21.92 -0.49 5.27
CA THR A 75 21.91 0.74 4.49
C THR A 75 21.04 1.75 5.22
N ALA A 76 21.55 2.96 5.42
CA ALA A 76 20.81 4.04 6.04
C ALA A 76 20.81 5.27 5.13
N LEU A 77 19.63 5.87 4.93
CA LEU A 77 19.45 7.11 4.21
C LEU A 77 18.94 8.16 5.20
N GLY A 78 19.71 9.24 5.36
CA GLY A 78 19.36 10.35 6.25
C GLY A 78 18.21 11.20 5.70
N GLY A 79 17.55 11.96 6.58
CA GLY A 79 16.41 12.81 6.23
C GLY A 79 16.72 13.85 5.16
N ASP A 80 17.90 14.47 5.21
CA ASP A 80 18.35 15.43 4.19
C ASP A 80 18.46 14.75 2.82
N THR A 81 19.08 13.57 2.76
CA THR A 81 19.17 12.79 1.51
C THR A 81 17.79 12.39 0.97
N LEU A 82 16.86 11.99 1.86
CA LEU A 82 15.50 11.68 1.46
C LEU A 82 14.77 12.89 0.87
N SER A 83 14.98 14.06 1.47
CA SER A 83 14.41 15.33 1.02
C SER A 83 15.02 15.79 -0.30
N ASP A 84 16.34 15.79 -0.43
CA ASP A 84 17.07 16.22 -1.63
C ASP A 84 16.72 15.36 -2.86
N LEU A 85 16.50 14.07 -2.65
CA LEU A 85 16.10 13.12 -3.68
C LEU A 85 14.59 13.03 -3.87
N ASN A 86 13.80 13.82 -3.12
CA ASN A 86 12.34 13.79 -3.13
C ASN A 86 11.77 12.37 -2.93
N ILE A 87 12.33 11.62 -1.98
CA ILE A 87 11.90 10.27 -1.63
C ILE A 87 10.79 10.36 -0.60
N THR A 88 9.54 10.35 -1.07
CA THR A 88 8.34 10.39 -0.22
C THR A 88 7.59 9.05 -0.18
N LYS A 89 7.97 8.10 -1.03
CA LYS A 89 7.30 6.80 -1.19
C LYS A 89 8.31 5.66 -1.17
N PHE A 90 7.81 4.48 -0.81
CA PHE A 90 8.65 3.29 -0.77
C PHE A 90 9.22 2.92 -2.16
N GLU A 91 8.43 3.05 -3.22
CA GLU A 91 8.85 2.78 -4.60
C GLU A 91 10.07 3.62 -5.01
N LYS A 92 10.10 4.88 -4.58
CA LYS A 92 11.27 5.74 -4.80
C LYS A 92 12.45 5.34 -3.93
N LEU A 93 12.20 4.95 -2.70
CA LEU A 93 13.23 4.53 -1.76
C LEU A 93 14.03 3.33 -2.29
N ILE A 94 13.34 2.32 -2.86
CA ILE A 94 13.99 1.09 -3.34
C ILE A 94 14.94 1.33 -4.53
N GLU A 95 14.80 2.42 -5.28
CA GLU A 95 15.71 2.78 -6.35
C GLU A 95 17.14 3.01 -5.83
N TYR A 96 17.26 3.42 -4.56
CA TYR A 96 18.53 3.68 -3.87
C TYR A 96 19.00 2.53 -2.98
N LEU A 97 18.28 1.40 -2.96
CA LEU A 97 18.58 0.26 -2.09
C LEU A 97 18.98 -0.98 -2.92
N PRO A 98 20.28 -1.28 -3.07
CA PRO A 98 20.75 -2.27 -4.04
C PRO A 98 20.26 -3.71 -3.78
N ASN A 99 19.94 -4.05 -2.53
CA ASN A 99 19.52 -5.39 -2.13
C ASN A 99 18.01 -5.53 -1.91
N VAL A 100 17.25 -4.47 -2.14
CA VAL A 100 15.80 -4.41 -1.95
C VAL A 100 15.11 -4.40 -3.30
N ARG A 101 14.02 -5.13 -3.38
CA ARG A 101 13.09 -5.11 -4.52
C ARG A 101 11.68 -5.04 -3.97
N ALA A 102 10.78 -4.49 -4.76
CA ALA A 102 9.36 -4.59 -4.50
C ALA A 102 8.68 -5.22 -5.71
N ALA A 103 7.68 -6.05 -5.45
CA ALA A 103 6.63 -6.32 -6.40
C ALA A 103 5.46 -5.40 -6.04
N SER A 104 5.07 -4.54 -6.97
CA SER A 104 4.00 -3.56 -6.76
C SER A 104 2.99 -3.63 -7.90
N ARG A 105 1.72 -3.50 -7.56
CA ARG A 105 0.60 -3.30 -8.49
C ARG A 105 -0.03 -1.92 -8.27
N GLY A 106 0.77 -0.98 -7.82
CA GLY A 106 0.37 0.38 -7.52
C GLY A 106 0.43 0.72 -6.03
N PRO A 107 0.08 1.96 -5.70
CA PRO A 107 0.07 2.45 -4.33
C PRO A 107 -0.75 1.57 -3.38
N GLY A 108 -0.20 1.27 -2.22
CA GLY A 108 -0.83 0.41 -1.22
C GLY A 108 -0.86 -1.08 -1.56
N ALA A 109 -0.35 -1.50 -2.72
CA ALA A 109 -0.34 -2.88 -3.18
C ALA A 109 1.10 -3.35 -3.48
N SER A 110 1.98 -3.30 -2.48
CA SER A 110 3.39 -3.64 -2.61
C SER A 110 3.82 -4.71 -1.63
N SER A 111 4.72 -5.58 -2.06
CA SER A 111 5.46 -6.52 -1.21
C SER A 111 6.95 -6.27 -1.34
N ILE A 112 7.63 -6.21 -0.20
CA ILE A 112 9.06 -5.91 -0.11
C ILE A 112 9.85 -7.19 0.00
N PHE A 113 10.92 -7.30 -0.79
CA PHE A 113 11.83 -8.43 -0.78
C PHE A 113 13.27 -7.97 -0.59
N ILE A 114 13.99 -8.64 0.26
CA ILE A 114 15.43 -8.40 0.46
C ILE A 114 16.20 -9.65 0.03
N ARG A 115 17.23 -9.46 -0.81
CA ARG A 115 18.07 -10.53 -1.37
C ARG A 115 17.27 -11.62 -2.10
N GLY A 116 16.13 -11.27 -2.69
CA GLY A 116 15.28 -12.19 -3.45
C GLY A 116 14.44 -13.16 -2.61
N LEU A 117 14.45 -13.04 -1.28
CA LEU A 117 13.65 -13.91 -0.42
C LEU A 117 12.19 -13.45 -0.40
N SER A 118 11.31 -14.24 -0.99
CA SER A 118 9.86 -14.06 -0.98
C SER A 118 9.16 -15.35 -0.64
N THR A 119 8.11 -15.26 0.17
CA THR A 119 7.16 -16.35 0.44
C THR A 119 5.83 -16.13 -0.27
N ASP A 120 5.62 -14.93 -0.80
CA ASP A 120 4.37 -14.52 -1.41
C ASP A 120 4.42 -14.66 -2.93
N SER A 121 3.26 -14.93 -3.53
CA SER A 121 3.09 -14.80 -4.96
C SER A 121 3.00 -13.31 -5.33
N PRO A 122 3.93 -12.76 -6.11
CA PRO A 122 3.91 -11.35 -6.48
C PRO A 122 2.66 -10.93 -7.26
N GLY A 123 1.89 -11.89 -7.77
CA GLY A 123 0.68 -11.64 -8.55
C GLY A 123 -0.61 -11.45 -7.74
N LEU A 124 -0.59 -11.72 -6.43
CA LEU A 124 -1.80 -11.73 -5.60
C LEU A 124 -1.84 -10.57 -4.59
N GLN A 125 -1.40 -9.39 -4.99
CA GLN A 125 -1.40 -8.21 -4.12
C GLN A 125 -2.79 -7.57 -4.06
N ILE A 126 -3.69 -8.31 -3.46
CA ILE A 126 -5.02 -7.85 -3.10
C ILE A 126 -5.09 -7.60 -1.60
N ALA A 127 -5.98 -6.74 -1.16
CA ALA A 127 -6.14 -6.40 0.25
C ALA A 127 -6.52 -7.62 1.11
N GLY A 128 -7.19 -8.60 0.52
CA GLY A 128 -7.49 -9.88 1.13
C GLY A 128 -6.25 -10.75 1.27
N THR A 129 -6.13 -11.40 2.39
CA THR A 129 -4.91 -12.10 2.73
C THR A 129 -5.08 -13.59 2.55
N ALA A 130 -4.17 -14.18 1.79
CA ALA A 130 -3.99 -15.63 1.83
C ALA A 130 -3.23 -16.10 3.09
N GLY A 131 -3.02 -15.22 4.07
CA GLY A 131 -2.45 -15.55 5.36
C GLY A 131 -0.93 -15.57 5.45
N ALA A 132 -0.20 -15.23 4.38
CA ALA A 132 1.24 -15.19 4.44
C ALA A 132 1.75 -13.96 5.22
N GLN A 133 2.70 -14.18 6.12
CA GLN A 133 3.42 -13.10 6.76
C GLN A 133 4.49 -12.57 5.80
N PRO A 134 4.72 -11.25 5.72
CA PRO A 134 5.79 -10.70 4.90
C PRO A 134 7.15 -11.22 5.41
N THR A 135 8.10 -11.36 4.50
CA THR A 135 9.47 -11.81 4.84
C THR A 135 10.35 -10.68 5.34
N VAL A 136 9.92 -9.44 5.13
CA VAL A 136 10.61 -8.22 5.56
C VAL A 136 9.76 -7.51 6.61
N ALA A 137 10.30 -7.33 7.80
CA ALA A 137 9.64 -6.61 8.87
C ALA A 137 9.65 -5.10 8.60
N LEU A 138 8.51 -4.45 8.83
CA LEU A 138 8.36 -3.01 8.75
C LEU A 138 8.21 -2.43 10.15
N TYR A 139 8.92 -1.35 10.41
CA TYR A 139 8.88 -0.63 11.69
C TYR A 139 8.71 0.88 11.49
N ILE A 140 7.94 1.50 12.38
CA ILE A 140 7.91 2.95 12.54
C ILE A 140 8.49 3.23 13.92
N ASN A 141 9.68 3.82 13.96
CA ASN A 141 10.52 3.89 15.17
C ASN A 141 10.75 2.48 15.74
N ASP A 142 10.28 2.21 16.95
CA ASP A 142 10.35 0.88 17.59
C ASP A 142 9.04 0.09 17.48
N ALA A 143 7.99 0.64 16.87
CA ALA A 143 6.69 -0.02 16.72
C ALA A 143 6.65 -0.92 15.49
N PRO A 144 6.33 -2.22 15.61
CA PRO A 144 6.08 -3.10 14.48
C PRO A 144 4.87 -2.64 13.67
N ALA A 145 5.06 -2.49 12.35
CA ALA A 145 4.04 -2.04 11.41
C ALA A 145 3.83 -3.02 10.23
N SER A 146 4.38 -4.23 10.32
CA SER A 146 4.13 -5.28 9.32
C SER A 146 2.67 -5.73 9.37
N LEU A 147 2.07 -5.87 8.20
CA LEU A 147 0.73 -6.39 8.00
C LEU A 147 0.79 -7.79 7.39
N VAL A 148 -0.28 -8.56 7.56
CA VAL A 148 -0.43 -9.84 6.87
C VAL A 148 -0.82 -9.58 5.42
N GLY A 149 -0.18 -10.27 4.48
CA GLY A 149 -0.50 -10.23 3.05
C GLY A 149 0.14 -9.11 2.24
N ARG A 150 0.58 -8.02 2.86
CA ARG A 150 1.27 -6.92 2.18
C ARG A 150 2.05 -6.04 3.13
N ASN A 151 2.91 -5.21 2.59
CA ASN A 151 3.57 -4.17 3.37
C ASN A 151 2.69 -2.93 3.45
N LEU A 152 2.75 -2.25 4.60
CA LEU A 152 2.11 -0.97 4.78
C LEU A 152 2.83 0.08 3.94
N ASP A 153 2.10 0.78 3.10
CA ASP A 153 2.63 1.86 2.27
C ASP A 153 2.55 3.17 3.06
N LEU A 154 3.69 3.61 3.55
CA LEU A 154 3.82 4.81 4.38
C LEU A 154 4.36 5.96 3.57
N TYR A 155 3.70 7.11 3.68
CA TYR A 155 4.22 8.36 3.14
C TYR A 155 5.40 8.85 3.98
N ALA A 156 6.59 8.87 3.36
CA ALA A 156 7.86 9.09 4.03
C ALA A 156 8.18 10.58 4.14
N VAL A 157 7.51 11.29 5.05
CA VAL A 157 7.71 12.72 5.28
C VAL A 157 8.22 12.98 6.70
N ASP A 158 9.07 13.99 6.84
CA ASP A 158 9.64 14.40 8.13
C ASP A 158 10.29 13.23 8.87
N LEU A 159 11.11 12.47 8.14
CA LEU A 159 11.91 11.38 8.69
C LEU A 159 13.31 11.87 9.06
N GLN A 160 13.82 11.31 10.14
CA GLN A 160 15.24 11.48 10.48
C GLN A 160 16.10 10.61 9.57
N ARG A 161 15.65 9.39 9.29
CA ARG A 161 16.30 8.44 8.39
C ARG A 161 15.42 7.22 8.10
N VAL A 162 15.81 6.47 7.10
CA VAL A 162 15.33 5.10 6.86
C VAL A 162 16.50 4.14 7.00
N GLU A 163 16.33 3.08 7.78
CA GLU A 163 17.32 2.02 7.98
C GLU A 163 16.81 0.73 7.32
N VAL A 164 17.65 0.08 6.52
CA VAL A 164 17.38 -1.22 5.91
C VAL A 164 18.42 -2.22 6.34
N LEU A 165 17.98 -3.22 7.07
CA LEU A 165 18.80 -4.32 7.57
C LEU A 165 18.60 -5.52 6.66
N ALA A 166 19.64 -5.96 5.99
CA ALA A 166 19.58 -7.08 5.08
C ALA A 166 20.04 -8.39 5.74
N GLY A 167 19.21 -9.43 5.63
CA GLY A 167 19.42 -10.75 6.22
C GLY A 167 18.55 -10.98 7.46
N PRO A 168 18.54 -12.20 8.03
CA PRO A 168 17.68 -12.57 9.14
C PRO A 168 17.87 -11.67 10.37
N GLN A 169 16.80 -11.08 10.84
CA GLN A 169 16.79 -10.18 12.01
C GLN A 169 15.80 -10.64 13.10
N GLY A 170 15.36 -11.88 13.06
CA GLY A 170 14.31 -12.40 13.94
C GLY A 170 14.61 -12.25 15.43
N THR A 171 15.87 -12.30 15.85
CA THR A 171 16.28 -12.16 17.27
C THR A 171 15.95 -10.79 17.85
N LEU A 172 16.11 -9.72 17.04
CA LEU A 172 15.91 -8.33 17.50
C LEU A 172 14.59 -7.72 17.01
N PHE A 173 14.02 -8.27 15.94
CA PHE A 173 12.84 -7.73 15.28
C PHE A 173 11.68 -8.74 15.18
N GLY A 174 11.83 -9.93 15.73
CA GLY A 174 10.75 -10.91 15.83
C GLY A 174 10.22 -11.42 14.51
N ALA A 175 8.90 -11.58 14.44
CA ALA A 175 8.22 -12.12 13.27
C ALA A 175 8.38 -11.22 12.03
N SER A 176 8.28 -11.84 10.84
CA SER A 176 8.40 -11.17 9.53
C SER A 176 9.81 -10.65 9.19
N ALA A 177 10.83 -10.91 10.01
CA ALA A 177 12.19 -10.43 9.79
C ALA A 177 13.14 -11.52 9.23
N MET A 178 12.63 -12.41 8.37
CA MET A 178 13.43 -13.48 7.76
C MET A 178 14.39 -12.98 6.68
N GLY A 179 13.92 -12.08 5.82
CA GLY A 179 14.73 -11.45 4.76
C GLY A 179 15.44 -10.20 5.25
N GLY A 180 14.91 -9.57 6.29
CA GLY A 180 15.43 -8.32 6.82
C GLY A 180 14.38 -7.46 7.50
N ALA A 181 14.74 -6.19 7.74
CA ALA A 181 13.83 -5.20 8.30
C ALA A 181 14.01 -3.83 7.62
N VAL A 182 12.91 -3.11 7.43
CA VAL A 182 12.88 -1.70 7.03
C VAL A 182 12.33 -0.90 8.18
N ARG A 183 13.05 0.15 8.57
CA ARG A 183 12.68 0.99 9.70
C ARG A 183 12.60 2.45 9.27
N TYR A 184 11.46 3.06 9.47
CA TYR A 184 11.22 4.48 9.31
C TYR A 184 11.42 5.16 10.65
N ILE A 185 12.46 5.95 10.78
CA ILE A 185 12.78 6.71 12.01
C ILE A 185 12.32 8.15 11.80
N THR A 186 11.32 8.56 12.56
CA THR A 186 10.73 9.89 12.45
C THR A 186 11.54 10.93 13.21
N ASN A 187 11.50 12.19 12.78
CA ASN A 187 12.02 13.28 13.58
C ASN A 187 11.26 13.40 14.89
N LYS A 188 11.99 13.42 15.99
CA LYS A 188 11.42 13.65 17.32
C LYS A 188 11.18 15.15 17.56
N PRO A 189 10.24 15.50 18.46
CA PRO A 189 10.11 16.86 18.95
C PRO A 189 11.43 17.39 19.55
N ASP A 190 11.87 18.54 19.06
CA ASP A 190 13.05 19.24 19.60
C ASP A 190 12.61 20.13 20.76
N THR A 191 13.17 19.84 21.95
CA THR A 191 12.85 20.59 23.16
C THR A 191 13.62 21.92 23.25
N SER A 192 14.64 22.12 22.40
CA SER A 192 15.54 23.28 22.47
C SER A 192 15.12 24.43 21.55
N ALA A 193 14.47 24.16 20.42
CA ALA A 193 14.20 25.18 19.42
C ALA A 193 12.82 25.05 18.76
N PHE A 194 12.24 26.22 18.44
CA PHE A 194 11.11 26.29 17.54
C PHE A 194 11.57 26.01 16.11
N GLY A 195 10.77 25.23 15.37
CA GLY A 195 11.02 24.96 13.96
C GLY A 195 9.72 24.81 13.20
N ALA A 196 9.69 25.26 11.97
CA ALA A 196 8.59 25.04 11.05
C ALA A 196 9.11 24.99 9.61
N GLY A 197 8.46 24.21 8.78
CA GLY A 197 8.78 24.11 7.37
C GLY A 197 7.60 23.60 6.57
N PHE A 198 7.63 23.88 5.28
CA PHE A 198 6.66 23.34 4.33
C PHE A 198 7.35 23.05 3.00
N ASN A 199 6.85 22.02 2.31
CA ASN A 199 7.24 21.70 0.95
C ASN A 199 5.97 21.63 0.11
N SER A 200 6.10 21.97 -1.18
CA SER A 200 5.03 21.77 -2.15
C SER A 200 5.63 21.37 -3.49
N SER A 201 4.96 20.48 -4.19
CA SER A 201 5.37 20.05 -5.53
C SER A 201 4.18 20.01 -6.47
N TYR A 202 4.46 20.33 -7.73
CA TYR A 202 3.54 20.22 -8.83
C TYR A 202 4.24 19.51 -9.97
N ALA A 203 3.64 18.46 -10.50
CA ALA A 203 4.24 17.63 -11.53
C ALA A 203 3.27 17.37 -12.68
N PHE A 204 3.82 17.23 -13.88
CA PHE A 204 3.09 16.90 -15.08
C PHE A 204 3.51 15.51 -15.57
N THR A 205 2.54 14.67 -15.87
CA THR A 205 2.76 13.39 -16.53
C THR A 205 2.39 13.50 -17.98
N LYS A 206 3.30 13.12 -18.89
CA LYS A 206 3.01 13.15 -20.33
C LYS A 206 1.87 12.18 -20.66
N GLY A 207 0.79 12.69 -21.20
CA GLY A 207 -0.40 11.90 -21.51
C GLY A 207 -1.24 11.52 -20.29
N GLY A 208 -0.98 12.15 -19.14
CA GLY A 208 -1.71 11.95 -17.90
C GLY A 208 -2.14 13.26 -17.24
N GLU A 209 -2.69 13.16 -16.06
CA GLU A 209 -3.11 14.30 -15.24
C GLU A 209 -1.95 14.92 -14.44
N GLU A 210 -2.21 16.12 -13.93
CA GLU A 210 -1.29 16.80 -13.03
C GLU A 210 -1.32 16.15 -11.63
N SER A 211 -0.16 16.16 -10.99
CA SER A 211 0.04 15.71 -9.61
C SER A 211 0.40 16.89 -8.71
N VAL A 212 -0.16 16.91 -7.51
CA VAL A 212 0.08 17.98 -6.53
C VAL A 212 0.37 17.35 -5.17
N ALA A 213 1.48 17.71 -4.57
CA ALA A 213 1.80 17.29 -3.22
C ALA A 213 2.19 18.48 -2.35
N GLY A 214 1.97 18.33 -1.05
CA GLY A 214 2.40 19.29 -0.06
C GLY A 214 2.50 18.66 1.32
N ASP A 215 3.53 19.08 2.06
CA ASP A 215 3.70 18.72 3.46
C ASP A 215 4.16 19.93 4.28
N ALA A 216 3.88 19.89 5.56
CA ALA A 216 4.30 20.89 6.50
C ALA A 216 4.56 20.28 7.88
N PHE A 217 5.51 20.84 8.59
CA PHE A 217 5.73 20.52 9.99
C PHE A 217 5.86 21.78 10.85
N ILE A 218 5.53 21.61 12.13
CA ILE A 218 5.78 22.60 13.17
C ILE A 218 6.30 21.88 14.41
N ASN A 219 7.35 22.43 15.00
CA ASN A 219 7.96 21.99 16.24
C ASN A 219 7.89 23.12 17.27
N ILE A 220 7.29 22.87 18.41
CA ILE A 220 7.08 23.88 19.45
C ILE A 220 7.65 23.36 20.77
N PRO A 221 8.72 23.96 21.29
CA PRO A 221 9.16 23.73 22.67
C PRO A 221 8.18 24.43 23.61
N ILE A 222 7.35 23.65 24.28
CA ILE A 222 6.36 24.16 25.27
C ILE A 222 7.07 24.60 26.56
N ILE A 223 8.05 23.77 26.98
CA ILE A 223 8.95 24.08 28.10
C ILE A 223 10.35 23.87 27.58
N GLN A 224 11.12 24.94 27.54
CA GLN A 224 12.50 24.94 27.03
C GLN A 224 13.30 23.79 27.62
N ASP A 225 13.96 23.02 26.77
CA ASP A 225 14.80 21.85 27.07
C ASP A 225 14.11 20.68 27.77
N LYS A 226 12.77 20.77 28.01
CA LYS A 226 12.02 19.74 28.73
C LYS A 226 10.85 19.15 27.96
N LEU A 227 10.01 19.97 27.35
CA LEU A 227 8.77 19.51 26.72
C LEU A 227 8.57 20.14 25.38
N ALA A 228 8.43 19.32 24.35
CA ALA A 228 8.10 19.79 23.00
C ALA A 228 7.03 18.92 22.35
N VAL A 229 6.35 19.54 21.39
CA VAL A 229 5.40 18.91 20.49
C VAL A 229 5.84 19.16 19.05
N ARG A 230 5.76 18.14 18.20
CA ARG A 230 5.96 18.23 16.77
C ARG A 230 4.71 17.71 16.05
N ALA A 231 4.18 18.51 15.13
CA ALA A 231 3.06 18.13 14.29
C ALA A 231 3.50 18.16 12.82
N VAL A 232 3.02 17.20 12.05
CA VAL A 232 3.29 17.05 10.61
C VAL A 232 1.98 16.77 9.91
N PHE A 233 1.76 17.41 8.75
CA PHE A 233 0.60 17.18 7.87
C PHE A 233 1.09 17.04 6.44
N TYR A 234 0.41 16.20 5.66
CA TYR A 234 0.73 16.02 4.26
C TYR A 234 -0.49 15.62 3.43
N THR A 235 -0.41 15.94 2.15
CA THR A 235 -1.29 15.44 1.10
C THR A 235 -0.50 15.27 -0.18
N ASP A 236 -0.76 14.19 -0.92
CA ASP A 236 -0.16 13.93 -2.23
C ASP A 236 -1.23 13.33 -3.14
N ARG A 237 -1.69 14.11 -4.13
CA ARG A 237 -2.56 13.64 -5.19
C ARG A 237 -1.70 13.35 -6.42
N GLN A 238 -1.70 12.10 -6.83
CA GLN A 238 -1.07 11.62 -8.04
C GLN A 238 -2.12 11.50 -9.13
N GLY A 239 -1.95 12.23 -10.21
CA GLY A 239 -2.84 12.14 -11.36
C GLY A 239 -2.67 10.82 -12.12
N GLY A 240 -3.75 10.33 -12.68
CA GLY A 240 -3.77 9.13 -13.49
C GLY A 240 -3.04 9.30 -14.83
N TYR A 241 -2.73 8.17 -15.45
CA TYR A 241 -2.02 8.12 -16.73
C TYR A 241 -2.33 6.86 -17.55
N ILE A 242 -3.25 6.01 -17.07
CA ILE A 242 -3.73 4.81 -17.76
C ILE A 242 -5.20 5.03 -18.13
N ASP A 243 -5.56 4.79 -19.38
CA ASP A 243 -6.92 4.94 -19.86
C ASP A 243 -7.67 3.61 -19.76
N ASN A 244 -8.90 3.64 -19.23
CA ASN A 244 -9.83 2.53 -19.38
C ASN A 244 -10.69 2.78 -20.62
N ILE A 245 -10.36 2.12 -21.71
CA ILE A 245 -11.03 2.33 -23.00
C ILE A 245 -12.25 1.44 -23.20
N ALA A 246 -13.12 1.85 -24.13
CA ALA A 246 -14.30 1.08 -24.47
C ALA A 246 -13.96 -0.32 -24.99
N GLY A 247 -14.62 -1.32 -24.46
CA GLY A 247 -14.45 -2.71 -24.85
C GLY A 247 -15.70 -3.54 -24.63
N THR A 248 -15.71 -4.70 -25.23
CA THR A 248 -16.79 -5.70 -25.05
C THR A 248 -16.18 -7.01 -24.59
N PHE A 249 -16.86 -7.68 -23.71
CA PHE A 249 -16.49 -9.00 -23.24
C PHE A 249 -17.65 -9.98 -23.45
N GLN A 250 -17.31 -11.07 -24.11
CA GLN A 250 -18.21 -12.21 -24.25
C GLN A 250 -17.40 -13.47 -23.96
N MET A 251 -17.84 -14.25 -23.02
CA MET A 251 -17.20 -15.54 -22.77
C MET A 251 -17.19 -16.37 -24.05
N PRO A 252 -16.04 -16.88 -24.45
CA PRO A 252 -15.96 -17.79 -25.56
C PRO A 252 -16.67 -19.10 -25.16
N PHE A 253 -17.90 -19.23 -25.55
CA PHE A 253 -18.59 -20.51 -25.53
C PHE A 253 -18.52 -21.08 -26.92
N ASN A 254 -17.78 -22.14 -27.07
CA ASN A 254 -17.77 -22.87 -28.32
C ASN A 254 -18.27 -24.28 -28.04
N GLY A 255 -19.38 -24.66 -28.65
CA GLY A 255 -19.84 -26.04 -28.64
C GLY A 255 -18.82 -27.03 -29.22
N ASN A 256 -17.83 -26.52 -29.93
CA ASN A 256 -16.59 -27.19 -30.29
C ASN A 256 -15.49 -26.73 -29.35
N VAL A 257 -15.41 -27.36 -28.25
CA VAL A 257 -14.34 -27.11 -27.33
C VAL A 257 -13.07 -27.77 -27.84
N GLY A 258 -12.24 -27.03 -28.39
CA GLY A 258 -11.00 -27.44 -29.05
C GLY A 258 -10.57 -26.42 -30.08
N VAL A 259 -11.38 -25.42 -30.36
CA VAL A 259 -10.93 -24.29 -31.14
C VAL A 259 -10.31 -23.28 -30.20
N ALA A 260 -9.04 -23.07 -30.39
CA ALA A 260 -8.29 -22.01 -29.79
C ALA A 260 -9.10 -20.70 -29.82
N GLY A 261 -9.77 -20.39 -28.72
CA GLY A 261 -10.23 -19.05 -28.45
C GLY A 261 -8.96 -18.21 -28.30
N LYS A 262 -8.88 -17.11 -28.97
CA LYS A 262 -7.87 -16.12 -28.65
C LYS A 262 -8.44 -15.34 -27.45
N LEU A 263 -7.62 -15.14 -26.46
CA LEU A 263 -7.85 -14.06 -25.51
C LEU A 263 -8.10 -12.78 -26.32
N PRO A 264 -8.77 -11.77 -25.80
CA PRO A 264 -8.81 -10.44 -26.42
C PRO A 264 -7.42 -9.95 -26.85
N THR A 265 -6.40 -10.44 -26.20
CA THR A 265 -4.96 -10.26 -26.43
C THR A 265 -4.39 -10.99 -27.65
N GLY A 266 -5.17 -11.77 -28.36
CA GLY A 266 -4.63 -12.54 -29.50
C GLY A 266 -3.85 -13.80 -29.15
N ASN A 267 -3.53 -14.05 -27.86
CA ASN A 267 -2.84 -15.26 -27.44
C ASN A 267 -3.74 -16.49 -27.48
N PRO A 268 -3.25 -17.61 -28.00
CA PRO A 268 -4.03 -18.84 -27.99
C PRO A 268 -4.23 -19.30 -26.53
N LEU A 269 -5.47 -19.42 -26.12
CA LEU A 269 -5.81 -20.16 -24.91
C LEU A 269 -5.30 -21.59 -25.02
N LEU A 270 -4.28 -21.93 -24.24
CA LEU A 270 -3.78 -23.30 -24.12
C LEU A 270 -4.74 -24.20 -23.33
N VAL A 271 -6.00 -24.22 -23.73
CA VAL A 271 -7.01 -25.13 -23.18
C VAL A 271 -7.14 -26.31 -24.12
N THR A 272 -6.07 -26.98 -24.41
CA THR A 272 -6.08 -28.14 -25.32
C THR A 272 -6.42 -29.46 -24.67
N ARG A 273 -6.75 -29.52 -23.37
CA ARG A 273 -6.85 -30.84 -22.75
C ARG A 273 -8.10 -31.18 -21.97
N ALA A 274 -8.98 -30.25 -21.65
CA ALA A 274 -10.07 -30.57 -20.74
C ALA A 274 -11.41 -30.73 -21.41
N ILE A 275 -11.51 -30.42 -22.67
CA ILE A 275 -12.78 -30.43 -23.33
C ILE A 275 -12.70 -31.36 -24.52
N GLN A 276 -12.49 -32.62 -24.20
CA GLN A 276 -12.92 -33.64 -25.17
C GLN A 276 -14.42 -33.46 -25.33
N SER A 277 -14.69 -32.76 -26.34
CA SER A 277 -15.96 -32.40 -26.89
C SER A 277 -17.03 -33.48 -26.66
N CYS A 278 -18.16 -33.01 -26.25
CA CYS A 278 -19.40 -33.69 -26.62
C CYS A 278 -19.65 -33.61 -28.15
N GLN A 279 -18.63 -33.75 -28.95
CA GLN A 279 -18.84 -34.06 -30.35
C GLN A 279 -19.14 -35.55 -30.45
N ALA A 280 -20.43 -35.85 -30.41
CA ALA A 280 -20.90 -37.11 -30.97
C ALA A 280 -20.51 -37.08 -32.46
N THR A 281 -19.39 -37.66 -32.79
CA THR A 281 -19.25 -38.20 -34.15
C THR A 281 -20.26 -39.33 -34.25
N ALA A 282 -20.82 -39.51 -35.43
CA ALA A 282 -21.90 -40.51 -35.68
C ALA A 282 -21.52 -41.96 -35.27
N THR A 283 -20.33 -42.17 -34.71
CA THR A 283 -19.80 -43.50 -34.37
C THR A 283 -19.27 -43.66 -32.96
N THR A 284 -19.20 -42.61 -32.14
CA THR A 284 -18.71 -42.73 -30.76
C THR A 284 -19.63 -41.99 -29.79
N ALA A 285 -20.43 -42.75 -29.04
CA ALA A 285 -21.15 -42.21 -27.91
C ALA A 285 -20.13 -41.79 -26.82
N VAL A 286 -20.03 -40.51 -26.54
CA VAL A 286 -19.32 -40.03 -25.36
C VAL A 286 -20.24 -40.26 -24.16
N PRO A 287 -19.82 -41.03 -23.14
CA PRO A 287 -20.64 -41.22 -21.95
C PRO A 287 -20.97 -39.82 -21.35
N ASN A 288 -22.23 -39.59 -21.08
CA ASN A 288 -22.78 -38.34 -20.54
C ASN A 288 -23.09 -37.19 -21.52
N CYS A 289 -22.94 -37.38 -22.82
CA CYS A 289 -23.47 -36.46 -23.81
C CYS A 289 -24.63 -37.08 -24.56
N THR A 290 -25.82 -36.98 -24.04
CA THR A 290 -27.04 -37.48 -24.73
C THR A 290 -27.40 -36.51 -25.85
N GLY A 291 -27.12 -36.91 -27.05
CA GLY A 291 -26.89 -36.11 -28.25
C GLY A 291 -27.99 -35.20 -28.75
N SER A 292 -29.26 -35.39 -28.58
CA SER A 292 -30.23 -34.56 -29.31
C SER A 292 -30.79 -33.37 -28.54
N LEU A 293 -30.35 -33.18 -27.32
CA LEU A 293 -30.91 -32.17 -26.42
C LEU A 293 -29.90 -31.07 -26.00
N TYR A 294 -28.70 -31.09 -26.53
CA TYR A 294 -27.70 -30.03 -26.26
C TYR A 294 -28.09 -28.77 -27.02
N ARG A 295 -28.56 -27.79 -26.29
CA ARG A 295 -28.75 -26.43 -26.78
C ARG A 295 -27.70 -25.54 -26.19
N ALA A 296 -26.93 -24.89 -27.05
CA ALA A 296 -25.95 -23.93 -26.58
C ALA A 296 -26.62 -22.84 -25.74
N PRO A 297 -26.09 -22.51 -24.58
CA PRO A 297 -26.62 -21.41 -23.77
C PRO A 297 -26.58 -20.10 -24.54
N THR A 298 -27.52 -19.21 -24.25
CA THR A 298 -27.56 -17.89 -24.86
C THR A 298 -26.38 -17.08 -24.30
N ARG A 299 -25.51 -16.61 -25.18
CA ARG A 299 -24.40 -15.77 -24.80
C ARG A 299 -24.86 -14.36 -24.51
N GLN A 300 -24.32 -13.77 -23.47
CA GLN A 300 -24.45 -12.36 -23.17
C GLN A 300 -23.13 -11.66 -23.47
N THR A 301 -23.22 -10.52 -24.12
CA THR A 301 -22.10 -9.62 -24.32
C THR A 301 -22.27 -8.48 -23.33
N ILE A 302 -21.23 -8.19 -22.57
CA ILE A 302 -21.16 -7.00 -21.71
C ILE A 302 -20.23 -5.97 -22.35
N ASN A 303 -20.51 -4.72 -22.11
CA ASN A 303 -19.61 -3.61 -22.40
C ASN A 303 -19.17 -2.96 -21.10
N ASN A 304 -18.17 -2.13 -21.19
CA ASN A 304 -17.66 -1.36 -20.07
C ASN A 304 -17.95 0.14 -20.20
N ASP A 305 -18.93 0.54 -21.01
CA ASP A 305 -19.23 1.96 -21.29
C ASP A 305 -19.40 2.81 -20.04
N ALA A 306 -19.88 2.21 -18.94
CA ALA A 306 -20.05 2.90 -17.64
C ALA A 306 -18.72 3.14 -16.89
N PHE A 307 -17.64 2.53 -17.33
CA PHE A 307 -16.32 2.56 -16.69
C PHE A 307 -15.24 3.12 -17.60
N VAL A 308 -15.60 3.57 -18.81
CA VAL A 308 -14.67 4.23 -19.73
C VAL A 308 -14.23 5.55 -19.11
N GLU A 309 -12.94 5.72 -18.93
CA GLU A 309 -12.37 6.89 -18.26
C GLU A 309 -10.93 7.11 -18.73
N ASP A 310 -10.62 8.34 -19.10
CA ASP A 310 -9.24 8.77 -19.35
C ASP A 310 -8.53 8.96 -18.01
N ASN A 311 -7.24 8.60 -17.95
CA ASN A 311 -6.43 8.72 -16.73
C ASN A 311 -7.06 8.02 -15.52
N TYR A 312 -7.50 6.82 -15.72
CA TYR A 312 -8.31 6.00 -14.82
C TYR A 312 -7.63 5.69 -13.47
N ASN A 313 -6.28 5.70 -13.40
CA ASN A 313 -5.50 5.28 -12.24
C ASN A 313 -4.95 6.48 -11.45
N ASP A 314 -5.71 7.03 -10.56
CA ASP A 314 -5.22 8.04 -9.63
C ASP A 314 -4.93 7.49 -8.23
N ALA A 315 -4.19 8.26 -7.43
CA ALA A 315 -3.94 7.92 -6.04
C ALA A 315 -3.83 9.18 -5.19
N THR A 316 -4.37 9.14 -3.98
CA THR A 316 -4.30 10.26 -3.05
C THR A 316 -3.90 9.78 -1.66
N TYR A 317 -2.76 10.28 -1.18
CA TYR A 317 -2.33 10.15 0.21
C TYR A 317 -2.75 11.37 1.00
N ARG A 318 -3.24 11.17 2.22
CA ARG A 318 -3.53 12.23 3.19
C ARG A 318 -3.18 11.73 4.57
N GLY A 319 -2.54 12.58 5.35
CA GLY A 319 -2.19 12.13 6.70
C GLY A 319 -1.55 13.19 7.55
N GLY A 320 -1.17 12.73 8.74
CA GLY A 320 -0.47 13.55 9.68
C GLY A 320 0.07 12.76 10.85
N ARG A 321 0.97 13.40 11.56
CA ARG A 321 1.60 12.87 12.75
C ARG A 321 1.66 13.97 13.82
N ILE A 322 1.37 13.60 15.04
CA ILE A 322 1.65 14.41 16.22
C ILE A 322 2.54 13.62 17.17
N ALA A 323 3.58 14.24 17.66
CA ALA A 323 4.51 13.65 18.60
C ALA A 323 4.77 14.60 19.76
N LEU A 324 5.04 14.02 20.94
CA LEU A 324 5.41 14.73 22.16
C LEU A 324 6.64 14.06 22.75
N THR A 325 7.62 14.86 23.14
CA THR A 325 8.79 14.43 23.92
C THR A 325 8.80 15.22 25.22
N TRP A 326 8.84 14.51 26.34
CA TRP A 326 8.95 15.09 27.66
C TRP A 326 10.15 14.51 28.42
N LYS A 327 11.16 15.33 28.64
CA LYS A 327 12.29 15.04 29.54
C LYS A 327 11.83 15.32 30.98
N VAL A 328 11.40 14.27 31.66
CA VAL A 328 10.86 14.35 33.05
C VAL A 328 11.96 14.74 34.00
N THR A 329 13.14 14.13 33.82
CA THR A 329 14.41 14.44 34.48
C THR A 329 15.53 14.33 33.46
N ASP A 330 16.78 14.54 33.87
CA ASP A 330 17.95 14.36 32.98
C ASP A 330 18.13 12.89 32.57
N ASP A 331 17.66 11.95 33.38
CA ASP A 331 17.78 10.51 33.13
C ASP A 331 16.49 9.86 32.58
N TRP A 332 15.36 10.57 32.59
CA TRP A 332 14.07 9.98 32.21
C TRP A 332 13.32 10.82 31.20
N SER A 333 12.88 10.19 30.13
CA SER A 333 12.03 10.80 29.12
C SER A 333 10.82 9.94 28.76
N VAL A 334 9.76 10.61 28.31
CA VAL A 334 8.54 10.00 27.79
C VAL A 334 8.33 10.52 26.37
N ASP A 335 8.12 9.59 25.44
CA ASP A 335 7.79 9.88 24.06
C ASP A 335 6.38 9.37 23.75
N LEU A 336 5.53 10.20 23.17
CA LEU A 336 4.21 9.84 22.66
C LEU A 336 4.15 10.19 21.18
N MET A 337 3.49 9.36 20.37
CA MET A 337 3.26 9.67 18.96
C MET A 337 1.94 9.07 18.49
N HIS A 338 1.24 9.81 17.65
CA HIS A 338 0.10 9.32 16.90
C HIS A 338 0.25 9.67 15.43
N VAL A 339 0.10 8.66 14.57
CA VAL A 339 0.12 8.79 13.11
C VAL A 339 -1.24 8.35 12.58
N ARG A 340 -1.77 9.10 11.63
CA ARG A 340 -2.92 8.69 10.84
C ARG A 340 -2.64 8.96 9.36
N GLN A 341 -2.91 7.97 8.51
CA GLN A 341 -2.81 8.07 7.06
C GLN A 341 -4.04 7.45 6.41
N GLU A 342 -4.46 8.05 5.32
CA GLU A 342 -5.44 7.53 4.39
C GLU A 342 -4.81 7.52 2.99
N LEU A 343 -4.99 6.42 2.28
CA LEU A 343 -4.64 6.24 0.89
C LEU A 343 -5.91 5.81 0.15
N ASP A 344 -6.31 6.59 -0.82
CA ASP A 344 -7.38 6.26 -1.74
C ASP A 344 -6.79 6.12 -3.14
N THR A 345 -7.07 5.01 -3.83
CA THR A 345 -6.71 4.80 -5.23
C THR A 345 -7.94 4.42 -6.03
N ASP A 346 -8.04 4.91 -7.24
CA ASP A 346 -8.98 4.46 -8.24
C ASP A 346 -8.22 3.82 -9.40
N GLY A 347 -8.88 2.92 -10.14
CA GLY A 347 -8.30 2.24 -11.28
C GLY A 347 -7.25 1.17 -10.97
N VAL A 348 -6.46 0.88 -11.98
CA VAL A 348 -5.38 -0.10 -11.94
C VAL A 348 -4.06 0.54 -12.40
N PHE A 349 -2.94 0.04 -11.87
CA PHE A 349 -1.61 0.54 -12.19
C PHE A 349 -0.83 -0.42 -13.11
N ASP A 350 -1.56 -1.39 -13.66
CA ASP A 350 -1.10 -2.28 -14.72
C ASP A 350 -1.75 -1.85 -16.04
N PHE A 351 -1.15 -2.15 -17.18
CA PHE A 351 -1.77 -1.96 -18.47
C PHE A 351 -1.79 -3.25 -19.28
N GLU A 352 -2.61 -3.29 -20.30
CA GLU A 352 -2.79 -4.45 -21.18
C GLU A 352 -2.09 -4.19 -22.52
N PRO A 353 -0.87 -4.71 -22.75
CA PRO A 353 -0.06 -4.37 -23.95
C PRO A 353 -0.78 -4.61 -25.28
N ASP A 354 -1.68 -5.61 -25.34
CA ASP A 354 -2.42 -5.94 -26.54
C ASP A 354 -3.62 -4.99 -26.77
N VAL A 355 -4.02 -4.24 -25.75
CA VAL A 355 -5.06 -3.20 -25.85
C VAL A 355 -4.42 -1.88 -26.30
N GLY A 356 -3.22 -1.61 -25.85
CA GLY A 356 -2.44 -0.44 -26.22
C GLY A 356 -1.51 0.00 -25.09
N ASP A 357 -0.62 0.93 -25.42
CA ASP A 357 0.28 1.52 -24.44
C ASP A 357 -0.53 2.32 -23.41
N LEU A 358 -0.31 2.03 -22.12
CA LEU A 358 -1.01 2.64 -20.99
C LEU A 358 -2.54 2.57 -21.11
N LYS A 359 -3.07 1.46 -21.63
CA LYS A 359 -4.51 1.23 -21.78
C LYS A 359 -4.95 -0.09 -21.18
N VAL A 360 -6.18 -0.10 -20.69
CA VAL A 360 -6.86 -1.29 -20.18
C VAL A 360 -8.32 -1.36 -20.64
N THR A 361 -8.92 -2.53 -20.52
CA THR A 361 -10.37 -2.74 -20.64
C THR A 361 -10.88 -3.38 -19.34
N LYS A 362 -11.35 -2.57 -18.40
CA LYS A 362 -11.95 -3.01 -17.15
C LYS A 362 -13.46 -2.84 -17.20
N PHE A 363 -14.18 -3.86 -16.73
CA PHE A 363 -15.64 -3.96 -16.82
C PHE A 363 -16.32 -3.66 -15.49
N ASN A 364 -15.56 -3.46 -14.44
CA ASN A 364 -16.02 -3.14 -13.11
C ASN A 364 -15.09 -2.10 -12.46
N ASP A 365 -15.56 -1.54 -11.36
CA ASP A 365 -14.79 -0.64 -10.54
C ASP A 365 -13.52 -1.32 -9.99
N ASN A 366 -12.44 -0.54 -9.91
CA ASN A 366 -11.21 -0.92 -9.23
C ASN A 366 -10.86 0.22 -8.29
N SER A 367 -10.76 -0.08 -7.02
CA SER A 367 -10.43 0.94 -6.03
C SER A 367 -9.81 0.32 -4.79
N LEU A 368 -8.96 1.07 -4.12
CA LEU A 368 -8.42 0.73 -2.81
C LEU A 368 -8.61 1.92 -1.87
N ARG A 369 -9.14 1.65 -0.69
CA ARG A 369 -9.17 2.58 0.44
C ARG A 369 -8.41 1.96 1.59
N ASP A 370 -7.28 2.53 1.92
CA ASP A 370 -6.38 2.08 2.96
C ASP A 370 -6.26 3.15 4.05
N ARG A 371 -6.53 2.75 5.29
CA ARG A 371 -6.50 3.63 6.44
C ARG A 371 -5.70 3.02 7.55
N VAL A 372 -4.67 3.71 7.99
CA VAL A 372 -3.84 3.31 9.10
C VAL A 372 -3.84 4.36 10.20
N SER A 373 -3.86 3.91 11.43
CA SER A 373 -3.52 4.72 12.58
C SER A 373 -2.59 3.94 13.50
N LEU A 374 -1.55 4.61 13.96
CA LEU A 374 -0.57 4.05 14.88
C LEU A 374 -0.37 5.03 16.04
N SER A 375 -0.62 4.54 17.25
CA SER A 375 -0.27 5.25 18.49
C SER A 375 0.92 4.54 19.11
N THR A 376 1.92 5.29 19.55
CA THR A 376 3.05 4.76 20.29
C THR A 376 3.30 5.56 21.56
N TRP A 377 3.79 4.89 22.56
CA TRP A 377 4.23 5.50 23.81
C TRP A 377 5.52 4.81 24.27
N GLY A 378 6.44 5.60 24.74
CA GLY A 378 7.76 5.14 25.16
C GLY A 378 8.20 5.79 26.44
N VAL A 379 8.93 5.05 27.25
CA VAL A 379 9.64 5.53 28.43
C VAL A 379 11.10 5.10 28.30
N ASN A 380 11.98 6.07 28.28
CA ASN A 380 13.42 5.84 28.28
C ASN A 380 13.98 6.33 29.61
N GLY A 381 14.84 5.56 30.24
CA GLY A 381 15.41 5.95 31.51
C GLY A 381 16.61 5.14 31.90
N ARG A 382 17.21 5.53 33.02
CA ARG A 382 18.36 4.84 33.61
C ARG A 382 17.97 4.22 34.95
N LEU A 383 18.20 2.90 35.06
CA LEU A 383 17.98 2.13 36.28
C LEU A 383 19.33 1.65 36.83
N GLY A 384 19.95 2.47 37.71
CA GLY A 384 21.31 2.23 38.19
C GLY A 384 22.32 2.29 37.05
N ALA A 385 22.96 1.16 36.75
CA ALA A 385 23.95 1.06 35.67
C ALA A 385 23.36 0.58 34.34
N LEU A 386 22.04 0.42 34.24
CA LEU A 386 21.38 -0.11 33.05
C LEU A 386 20.46 0.96 32.45
N ASP A 387 20.43 1.02 31.12
CA ASP A 387 19.43 1.78 30.40
C ASP A 387 18.17 0.95 30.27
N LEU A 388 17.02 1.52 30.63
CA LEU A 388 15.70 0.95 30.51
C LEU A 388 14.97 1.62 29.38
N ILE A 389 14.40 0.82 28.48
CA ILE A 389 13.56 1.29 27.38
C ILE A 389 12.27 0.47 27.42
N TYR A 390 11.17 1.17 27.58
CA TYR A 390 9.84 0.58 27.40
C TYR A 390 9.14 1.23 26.24
N THR A 391 8.59 0.42 25.32
CA THR A 391 7.81 0.89 24.19
C THR A 391 6.51 0.12 24.09
N GLY A 392 5.41 0.83 23.99
CA GLY A 392 4.12 0.28 23.64
C GLY A 392 3.60 0.84 22.34
N SER A 393 2.82 0.07 21.60
CA SER A 393 2.16 0.53 20.38
C SER A 393 0.78 -0.08 20.19
N PHE A 394 -0.10 0.68 19.54
CA PHE A 394 -1.38 0.20 19.05
C PHE A 394 -1.55 0.63 17.60
N LEU A 395 -1.57 -0.37 16.72
CA LEU A 395 -1.81 -0.22 15.28
C LEU A 395 -3.24 -0.65 14.96
N LYS A 396 -3.94 0.19 14.24
CA LYS A 396 -5.21 -0.15 13.60
C LYS A 396 -5.11 0.15 12.11
N HIS A 397 -5.39 -0.86 11.31
CA HIS A 397 -5.38 -0.78 9.87
C HIS A 397 -6.72 -1.28 9.32
N ASN A 398 -7.30 -0.57 8.36
CA ASN A 398 -8.49 -0.99 7.64
C ASN A 398 -8.25 -0.76 6.16
N ALA A 399 -8.43 -1.79 5.37
CA ALA A 399 -8.38 -1.70 3.92
C ALA A 399 -9.67 -2.24 3.31
N THR A 400 -10.17 -1.54 2.30
CA THR A 400 -11.27 -2.01 1.46
C THR A 400 -10.81 -1.91 0.02
N GLN A 401 -10.82 -3.02 -0.70
CA GLN A 401 -10.46 -3.07 -2.11
C GLN A 401 -11.63 -3.63 -2.90
N VAL A 402 -11.91 -3.01 -4.03
CA VAL A 402 -12.77 -3.52 -5.08
C VAL A 402 -11.89 -3.78 -6.29
N ALA A 403 -12.04 -4.92 -6.92
CA ALA A 403 -11.28 -5.27 -8.11
C ALA A 403 -12.17 -5.89 -9.18
N ASP A 404 -11.94 -5.50 -10.42
CA ASP A 404 -12.47 -6.19 -11.57
C ASP A 404 -11.84 -7.57 -11.69
N TYR A 405 -12.65 -8.59 -11.67
CA TYR A 405 -12.25 -9.98 -11.78
C TYR A 405 -12.83 -10.67 -13.02
N ALA A 406 -13.41 -9.91 -13.95
CA ALA A 406 -14.04 -10.42 -15.17
C ALA A 406 -13.07 -11.26 -16.01
N GLY A 407 -11.81 -10.83 -16.10
CA GLY A 407 -10.76 -11.54 -16.84
C GLY A 407 -10.38 -12.91 -16.27
N TYR A 408 -10.68 -13.20 -15.02
CA TYR A 408 -10.32 -14.49 -14.38
C TYR A 408 -10.93 -15.69 -15.08
N SER A 409 -12.08 -15.54 -15.65
CA SER A 409 -12.76 -16.61 -16.39
C SER A 409 -12.02 -17.06 -17.65
N ASN A 410 -11.03 -16.31 -18.10
CA ASN A 410 -10.23 -16.58 -19.28
C ASN A 410 -8.84 -17.17 -18.95
N ILE A 411 -8.51 -17.38 -17.69
CA ILE A 411 -7.19 -17.86 -17.29
C ILE A 411 -7.11 -19.39 -17.37
N GLY A 412 -6.42 -19.84 -18.36
CA GLY A 412 -5.72 -21.05 -18.74
C GLY A 412 -6.12 -22.40 -18.16
N LEU A 413 -5.91 -22.67 -16.94
CA LEU A 413 -6.11 -23.99 -16.32
C LEU A 413 -7.52 -24.18 -15.74
N TYR A 414 -8.23 -23.09 -15.56
CA TYR A 414 -9.59 -23.10 -15.07
C TYR A 414 -10.54 -23.08 -16.25
N LEU A 415 -11.43 -24.05 -16.29
CA LEU A 415 -12.47 -24.07 -17.28
C LEU A 415 -13.32 -22.79 -17.18
N PRO A 416 -13.57 -22.09 -18.28
CA PRO A 416 -14.50 -20.98 -18.25
C PRO A 416 -15.84 -21.45 -17.70
N TYR A 417 -16.44 -20.69 -16.85
CA TYR A 417 -17.76 -21.00 -16.32
C TYR A 417 -18.72 -19.83 -16.54
N TYR A 418 -19.98 -20.19 -16.69
CA TYR A 418 -21.08 -19.24 -16.83
C TYR A 418 -21.95 -19.27 -15.60
N GLU A 419 -22.41 -18.12 -15.18
CA GLU A 419 -23.55 -18.01 -14.31
C GLU A 419 -24.82 -18.06 -15.19
N CYS A 420 -25.77 -18.89 -14.83
CA CYS A 420 -27.00 -19.09 -15.58
C CYS A 420 -28.20 -19.00 -14.63
N ASP A 421 -29.40 -18.83 -15.17
CA ASP A 421 -30.66 -18.67 -14.41
C ASP A 421 -30.92 -19.74 -13.33
N ARG A 422 -30.23 -20.87 -13.38
CA ARG A 422 -30.38 -21.99 -12.45
C ARG A 422 -29.08 -22.40 -11.77
N GLY A 423 -28.08 -21.56 -11.77
CA GLY A 423 -26.81 -21.80 -11.10
C GLY A 423 -25.56 -21.58 -11.98
N VAL A 424 -24.40 -21.86 -11.41
CA VAL A 424 -23.11 -21.72 -12.09
C VAL A 424 -22.77 -23.01 -12.82
N TYR A 425 -22.42 -22.91 -14.09
CA TYR A 425 -22.09 -24.07 -14.93
C TYR A 425 -20.73 -23.89 -15.57
N TYR A 426 -19.91 -24.92 -15.46
CA TYR A 426 -18.66 -24.99 -16.18
C TYR A 426 -18.93 -25.29 -17.65
N THR A 427 -18.30 -24.55 -18.54
CA THR A 427 -18.44 -24.77 -19.97
C THR A 427 -18.01 -26.17 -20.31
N ALA A 428 -18.73 -26.80 -21.18
CA ALA A 428 -18.38 -27.99 -21.93
C ALA A 428 -18.48 -29.35 -21.25
N ALA A 429 -18.44 -29.47 -19.96
CA ALA A 429 -18.39 -30.80 -19.35
C ALA A 429 -19.74 -31.26 -18.76
N TYR A 430 -20.65 -30.35 -18.56
CA TYR A 430 -21.89 -30.68 -17.85
C TYR A 430 -23.13 -30.55 -18.70
N ASN A 431 -23.81 -31.61 -18.72
CA ASN A 431 -25.14 -31.83 -19.25
C ASN A 431 -25.96 -30.55 -19.29
N GLY A 432 -25.86 -29.96 -20.41
CA GLY A 432 -26.36 -28.73 -20.83
C GLY A 432 -27.53 -28.20 -20.03
N ASN A 433 -27.37 -27.00 -19.67
CA ASN A 433 -28.48 -26.16 -19.38
C ASN A 433 -29.28 -25.92 -20.62
N ILE A 434 -30.03 -26.92 -20.96
CA ILE A 434 -30.90 -26.87 -22.09
C ILE A 434 -31.96 -25.82 -21.80
N GLY A 435 -31.84 -24.71 -22.49
CA GLY A 435 -32.83 -23.64 -22.45
C GLY A 435 -32.63 -22.57 -21.36
N ASN A 436 -31.55 -22.61 -20.58
CA ASN A 436 -31.23 -21.52 -19.64
C ASN A 436 -30.47 -20.37 -20.33
N THR A 437 -30.72 -19.16 -19.85
CA THR A 437 -29.91 -18.02 -20.22
C THR A 437 -28.67 -18.00 -19.34
N CYS A 438 -27.51 -17.97 -19.98
CA CYS A 438 -26.23 -17.84 -19.27
C CYS A 438 -25.61 -16.48 -19.59
N TYR A 439 -24.98 -15.89 -18.61
CA TYR A 439 -24.39 -14.57 -18.67
C TYR A 439 -22.87 -14.66 -18.73
N ALA A 440 -22.24 -13.73 -19.39
CA ALA A 440 -20.78 -13.59 -19.27
C ALA A 440 -20.47 -13.24 -17.81
N PRO A 441 -19.55 -13.96 -17.16
CA PRO A 441 -19.25 -13.69 -15.76
C PRO A 441 -18.56 -12.35 -15.61
N ASN A 442 -19.34 -11.36 -15.27
CA ASN A 442 -18.87 -10.02 -14.94
C ASN A 442 -18.61 -9.96 -13.44
N LYS A 443 -17.45 -10.46 -13.04
CA LYS A 443 -17.11 -10.66 -11.64
C LYS A 443 -16.46 -9.47 -11.02
N THR A 444 -16.91 -9.16 -9.82
CA THR A 444 -16.19 -8.27 -8.92
C THR A 444 -15.75 -9.03 -7.67
N TYR A 445 -14.69 -8.54 -7.10
CA TYR A 445 -14.13 -9.04 -5.88
C TYR A 445 -13.98 -7.86 -4.91
N GLN A 446 -14.64 -7.96 -3.77
CA GLN A 446 -14.51 -6.97 -2.71
C GLN A 446 -13.89 -7.58 -1.48
N VAL A 447 -12.84 -6.96 -0.98
CA VAL A 447 -12.19 -7.36 0.27
C VAL A 447 -12.29 -6.24 1.28
N ARG A 448 -12.58 -6.61 2.52
CA ARG A 448 -12.49 -5.75 3.69
C ARG A 448 -11.57 -6.41 4.69
N ASN A 449 -10.45 -5.76 4.92
CA ASN A 449 -9.44 -6.24 5.86
C ASN A 449 -9.34 -5.25 7.03
N ARG A 450 -9.28 -5.78 8.25
CA ARG A 450 -9.02 -5.00 9.46
C ARG A 450 -7.98 -5.71 10.30
N THR A 451 -6.91 -5.00 10.60
CA THR A 451 -5.87 -5.46 11.52
C THR A 451 -5.86 -4.56 12.75
N GLU A 452 -5.83 -5.18 13.93
CA GLU A 452 -5.57 -4.52 15.21
C GLU A 452 -4.41 -5.22 15.87
N ARG A 453 -3.36 -4.46 16.21
CA ARG A 453 -2.15 -5.01 16.81
C ARG A 453 -1.72 -4.16 17.99
N MET A 454 -1.55 -4.82 19.14
CA MET A 454 -1.03 -4.22 20.36
C MET A 454 0.32 -4.84 20.66
N THR A 455 1.33 -4.00 20.91
CA THR A 455 2.65 -4.50 21.30
C THR A 455 3.19 -3.80 22.52
N HIS A 456 3.97 -4.53 23.31
CA HIS A 456 4.73 -4.02 24.44
C HIS A 456 6.13 -4.61 24.41
N GLU A 457 7.14 -3.78 24.53
CA GLU A 457 8.54 -4.19 24.61
C GLU A 457 9.20 -3.53 25.81
N LEU A 458 9.84 -4.31 26.65
CA LEU A 458 10.69 -3.83 27.74
C LEU A 458 12.10 -4.31 27.48
N ARG A 459 13.05 -3.39 27.42
CA ARG A 459 14.48 -3.68 27.23
C ARG A 459 15.31 -3.09 28.35
N LEU A 460 16.31 -3.88 28.77
CA LEU A 460 17.38 -3.45 29.66
C LEU A 460 18.71 -3.64 28.93
N THR A 461 19.49 -2.59 28.83
CA THR A 461 20.78 -2.62 28.13
C THR A 461 21.89 -2.13 29.04
N THR A 462 23.06 -2.75 28.93
CA THR A 462 24.26 -2.22 29.57
C THR A 462 24.80 -1.03 28.75
N PRO A 463 25.41 -0.02 29.39
CA PRO A 463 26.02 1.10 28.67
C PRO A 463 27.07 0.65 27.64
N VAL A 464 27.18 1.41 26.55
CA VAL A 464 28.07 1.08 25.42
C VAL A 464 29.56 1.17 25.75
N ASP A 465 29.95 1.89 26.79
CA ASP A 465 31.32 2.06 27.27
C ASP A 465 31.86 0.85 28.05
N LYS A 466 31.00 -0.08 28.45
CA LYS A 466 31.40 -1.25 29.21
C LYS A 466 31.97 -2.35 28.36
N ARG A 467 32.95 -3.10 28.93
CA ARG A 467 33.56 -4.27 28.25
C ARG A 467 32.57 -5.40 28.02
N LEU A 468 31.70 -5.66 29.00
CA LEU A 468 30.60 -6.61 28.88
C LEU A 468 29.33 -5.83 28.49
N ARG A 469 28.83 -6.13 27.28
CA ARG A 469 27.62 -5.52 26.76
C ARG A 469 26.57 -6.59 26.56
N GLY A 470 25.38 -6.34 27.09
CA GLY A 470 24.24 -7.23 26.99
C GLY A 470 22.96 -6.45 26.78
N THR A 471 21.98 -7.09 26.16
CA THR A 471 20.61 -6.60 26.04
C THR A 471 19.70 -7.74 26.48
N PHE A 472 18.80 -7.44 27.39
CA PHE A 472 17.72 -8.31 27.79
C PHE A 472 16.40 -7.64 27.41
N GLY A 473 15.46 -8.40 26.86
CA GLY A 473 14.16 -7.87 26.45
C GLY A 473 13.03 -8.85 26.69
N LEU A 474 11.86 -8.28 26.96
CA LEU A 474 10.57 -8.98 26.98
C LEU A 474 9.68 -8.31 25.92
N PHE A 475 9.05 -9.13 25.09
CA PHE A 475 8.17 -8.65 24.04
C PHE A 475 6.82 -9.35 24.11
N TYR A 476 5.75 -8.56 24.02
CA TYR A 476 4.37 -9.03 23.92
C TYR A 476 3.76 -8.49 22.63
N ASP A 477 3.03 -9.34 21.91
CA ASP A 477 2.39 -9.00 20.63
C ASP A 477 1.03 -9.69 20.54
N ASP A 478 -0.03 -8.90 20.47
CA ASP A 478 -1.40 -9.37 20.19
C ASP A 478 -1.85 -8.78 18.86
N ASN A 479 -1.98 -9.64 17.84
CA ASN A 479 -2.35 -9.25 16.50
C ASN A 479 -3.65 -9.95 16.08
N LYS A 480 -4.67 -9.15 15.79
CA LYS A 480 -6.00 -9.61 15.36
C LYS A 480 -6.24 -9.19 13.92
N LEU A 481 -6.50 -10.16 13.08
CA LEU A 481 -6.86 -9.98 11.69
C LEU A 481 -8.31 -10.39 11.45
N PHE A 482 -9.06 -9.49 10.85
CA PHE A 482 -10.41 -9.74 10.34
C PHE A 482 -10.38 -9.56 8.84
N ASP A 483 -10.77 -10.58 8.11
CA ASP A 483 -10.80 -10.57 6.65
C ASP A 483 -12.19 -11.02 6.19
N ASN A 484 -12.79 -10.25 5.32
CA ASN A 484 -14.04 -10.59 4.66
C ASN A 484 -13.91 -10.36 3.16
N THR A 485 -14.20 -11.39 2.41
CA THR A 485 -14.12 -11.38 0.95
C THR A 485 -15.47 -11.71 0.37
N ASP A 486 -16.00 -10.78 -0.42
CA ASP A 486 -17.25 -10.92 -1.14
C ASP A 486 -16.99 -11.04 -2.65
N TRP A 487 -17.57 -12.03 -3.28
CA TRP A 487 -17.55 -12.22 -4.72
C TRP A 487 -18.93 -11.91 -5.29
N SER A 488 -18.96 -11.09 -6.32
CA SER A 488 -20.19 -10.78 -7.07
C SER A 488 -20.04 -11.21 -8.52
N TYR A 489 -21.14 -11.73 -9.05
CA TYR A 489 -21.24 -12.24 -10.42
C TYR A 489 -22.28 -11.46 -11.20
#